data_29f28f7936da4e94dd120a56cb622db9
#
_entry.id   29f28f7936da4e94dd120a56cb622db9
#
_cell.length_a   1.000
_cell.length_b   1.000
_cell.length_c   1.000
_cell.angle_alpha   90.00
_cell.angle_beta   90.00
_cell.angle_gamma   90.00
#
_symmetry.space_group_name_H-M   'P 1'
#
loop_
_entity.id
_entity.type
_entity.pdbx_description
1 polymer ?
#
loop_
_entity_poly.entity_id
_entity_poly.type
_entity_poly.pdbx_seq_one_letter_code
_entity_poly.pdbx_strand_id
1 'polypeptide(L)'
;LKPYILRRWDHDEPVDDQETASQDQADQHQDIPTRELIPALSKLTTMLQHMVQVLPPNLLLPVYRHIAASLSHAIVERVLMPNARFSQQFTASQAQRFCLDVKQGWLHVAQEIAIHPKVSARQAKGMPTGLGRDPATAWRVLMDASKQLELS
;
A
#
# COMPACT_ATOMS: atom_id res chain seq x y z
N LEU A 1 0.43 -5.82 -10.21
CA LEU A 1 -0.79 -5.65 -9.42
C LEU A 1 -1.84 -6.73 -9.69
N LYS A 2 -1.85 -7.29 -10.91
CA LYS A 2 -2.80 -8.35 -11.30
C LYS A 2 -2.78 -9.58 -10.36
N PRO A 3 -1.64 -10.14 -9.94
CA PRO A 3 -1.60 -11.24 -8.99
C PRO A 3 -2.26 -10.90 -7.65
N TYR A 4 -2.10 -9.67 -7.18
CA TYR A 4 -2.74 -9.20 -5.96
C TYR A 4 -4.25 -9.10 -6.08
N ILE A 5 -4.75 -8.58 -7.21
CA ILE A 5 -6.20 -8.47 -7.50
C ILE A 5 -6.83 -9.86 -7.60
N LEU A 6 -6.14 -10.83 -8.21
CA LEU A 6 -6.62 -12.19 -8.41
C LEU A 6 -6.42 -13.11 -7.20
N ARG A 7 -5.83 -12.60 -6.12
CA ARG A 7 -5.70 -13.35 -4.86
C ARG A 7 -7.09 -13.77 -4.34
N ARG A 8 -7.19 -14.94 -3.76
CA ARG A 8 -8.43 -15.44 -3.16
C ARG A 8 -8.62 -14.82 -1.77
N TRP A 9 -9.40 -13.75 -1.72
CA TRP A 9 -9.70 -13.02 -0.49
C TRP A 9 -10.81 -13.65 0.35
N ASP A 10 -11.53 -14.61 -0.22
CA ASP A 10 -12.63 -15.36 0.39
C ASP A 10 -12.19 -16.63 1.12
N HIS A 11 -10.92 -16.97 1.05
CA HIS A 11 -10.34 -18.14 1.71
C HIS A 11 -9.23 -17.74 2.66
N ASP A 12 -9.18 -18.42 3.80
CA ASP A 12 -8.01 -18.37 4.67
C ASP A 12 -6.83 -19.03 3.96
N GLU A 13 -5.64 -18.48 4.18
CA GLU A 13 -4.43 -19.09 3.66
C GLU A 13 -4.29 -20.50 4.28
N PRO A 14 -3.99 -21.53 3.47
CA PRO A 14 -3.66 -22.81 4.04
C PRO A 14 -2.47 -22.61 4.97
N VAL A 15 -2.62 -23.07 6.20
CA VAL A 15 -1.48 -23.23 7.09
C VAL A 15 -0.63 -24.31 6.42
N ASP A 16 0.47 -23.92 5.81
CA ASP A 16 1.47 -24.87 5.35
C ASP A 16 1.93 -25.64 6.61
N ASP A 17 1.46 -26.87 6.73
CA ASP A 17 1.91 -27.86 7.73
C ASP A 17 3.39 -28.26 7.49
N GLN A 18 4.22 -27.32 7.04
CA GLN A 18 5.67 -27.54 7.01
C GLN A 18 6.26 -27.18 8.36
N GLU A 19 6.40 -28.24 9.10
CA GLU A 19 7.09 -28.40 10.36
C GLU A 19 8.29 -27.48 10.57
N THR A 20 8.38 -26.98 11.81
CA THR A 20 9.60 -26.43 12.40
C THR A 20 10.09 -25.09 11.88
N ALA A 21 9.21 -24.07 11.89
CA ALA A 21 9.69 -22.71 12.08
C ALA A 21 9.57 -22.37 13.58
N SER A 22 10.67 -22.07 14.22
CA SER A 22 10.71 -21.57 15.58
C SER A 22 9.74 -20.40 15.76
N GLN A 23 9.08 -20.32 16.88
CA GLN A 23 8.06 -19.31 17.22
C GLN A 23 8.50 -17.86 16.94
N ASP A 24 9.81 -17.58 16.94
CA ASP A 24 10.37 -16.25 16.63
C ASP A 24 10.25 -15.81 15.16
N GLN A 25 10.00 -16.75 14.23
CA GLN A 25 9.80 -16.43 12.81
C GLN A 25 8.34 -16.15 12.45
N ALA A 26 7.38 -16.62 13.25
CA ALA A 26 5.97 -16.41 13.00
C ALA A 26 5.55 -14.95 13.20
N ASP A 27 6.13 -14.27 14.19
CA ASP A 27 5.86 -12.84 14.46
C ASP A 27 6.46 -11.91 13.39
N GLN A 28 7.58 -12.30 12.77
CA GLN A 28 8.21 -11.50 11.72
C GLN A 28 7.45 -11.58 10.38
N HIS A 29 6.68 -12.64 10.14
CA HIS A 29 5.89 -12.77 8.91
C HIS A 29 4.59 -11.96 8.92
N GLN A 30 4.13 -11.51 10.08
CA GLN A 30 2.90 -10.75 10.21
C GLN A 30 3.04 -9.29 9.76
N ASP A 31 4.25 -8.75 9.80
CA ASP A 31 4.52 -7.34 9.47
C ASP A 31 4.94 -7.11 8.02
N ILE A 32 4.98 -8.15 7.19
CA ILE A 32 5.40 -8.09 5.79
C ILE A 32 4.17 -8.01 4.88
N PRO A 33 4.15 -7.12 3.87
CA PRO A 33 3.07 -7.09 2.88
C PRO A 33 2.87 -8.42 2.18
N THR A 34 1.66 -8.65 1.69
CA THR A 34 1.33 -9.84 0.91
C THR A 34 2.33 -10.05 -0.22
N ARG A 35 2.77 -11.28 -0.40
CA ARG A 35 3.82 -11.65 -1.36
C ARG A 35 3.52 -11.17 -2.79
N GLU A 36 2.27 -11.27 -3.21
CA GLU A 36 1.83 -10.85 -4.55
C GLU A 36 1.88 -9.34 -4.75
N LEU A 37 1.89 -8.58 -3.65
CA LEU A 37 1.96 -7.12 -3.67
C LEU A 37 3.39 -6.60 -3.72
N ILE A 38 4.36 -7.32 -3.20
CA ILE A 38 5.76 -6.87 -3.06
C ILE A 38 6.36 -6.37 -4.39
N PRO A 39 6.24 -7.09 -5.52
CA PRO A 39 6.79 -6.59 -6.79
C PRO A 39 6.16 -5.29 -7.25
N ALA A 40 4.86 -5.12 -7.05
CA ALA A 40 4.16 -3.89 -7.41
C ALA A 40 4.62 -2.70 -6.56
N LEU A 41 4.79 -2.90 -5.25
CA LEU A 41 5.29 -1.87 -4.33
C LEU A 41 6.72 -1.47 -4.67
N SER A 42 7.59 -2.44 -4.94
CA SER A 42 8.98 -2.18 -5.32
C SER A 42 9.08 -1.36 -6.61
N LYS A 43 8.29 -1.70 -7.61
CA LYS A 43 8.22 -0.97 -8.88
C LYS A 43 7.68 0.44 -8.69
N LEU A 44 6.65 0.61 -7.88
CA LEU A 44 6.09 1.92 -7.55
C LEU A 44 7.12 2.80 -6.84
N THR A 45 7.82 2.26 -5.85
CA THR A 45 8.86 2.98 -5.11
C THR A 45 9.96 3.47 -6.06
N THR A 46 10.47 2.60 -6.92
CA THR A 46 11.50 2.95 -7.91
C THR A 46 11.02 4.05 -8.85
N MET A 47 9.80 3.96 -9.35
CA MET A 47 9.21 4.96 -10.23
C MET A 47 9.06 6.32 -9.53
N LEU A 48 8.55 6.33 -8.29
CA LEU A 48 8.39 7.57 -7.52
C LEU A 48 9.73 8.21 -7.17
N GLN A 49 10.74 7.42 -6.81
CA GLN A 49 12.10 7.91 -6.58
C GLN A 49 12.67 8.59 -7.82
N HIS A 50 12.47 8.00 -9.00
CA HIS A 50 12.88 8.60 -10.25
C HIS A 50 12.14 9.92 -10.54
N MET A 51 10.83 9.94 -10.33
CA MET A 51 10.02 11.14 -10.51
C MET A 51 10.46 12.29 -9.58
N VAL A 52 10.79 11.98 -8.32
CA VAL A 52 11.34 12.99 -7.38
C VAL A 52 12.64 13.59 -7.90
N GLN A 53 13.47 12.81 -8.59
CA GLN A 53 14.72 13.28 -9.14
C GLN A 53 14.55 14.18 -10.38
N VAL A 54 13.57 13.88 -11.24
CA VAL A 54 13.45 14.55 -12.55
C VAL A 54 12.38 15.63 -12.60
N LEU A 55 11.34 15.57 -11.76
CA LEU A 55 10.24 16.53 -11.78
C LEU A 55 10.41 17.63 -10.73
N PRO A 56 10.15 18.88 -11.10
CA PRO A 56 10.03 19.95 -10.11
C PRO A 56 8.79 19.75 -9.23
N PRO A 57 8.74 20.33 -8.00
CA PRO A 57 7.65 20.11 -7.06
C PRO A 57 6.25 20.45 -7.58
N ASN A 58 6.12 21.48 -8.39
CA ASN A 58 4.84 21.91 -8.96
C ASN A 58 4.27 20.93 -9.99
N LEU A 59 5.11 20.13 -10.64
CA LEU A 59 4.70 19.05 -11.55
C LEU A 59 4.59 17.71 -10.82
N LEU A 60 5.44 17.47 -9.85
CA LEU A 60 5.45 16.23 -9.08
C LEU A 60 4.15 16.04 -8.27
N LEU A 61 3.66 17.09 -7.62
CA LEU A 61 2.50 17.00 -6.72
C LEU A 61 1.23 16.50 -7.41
N PRO A 62 0.78 17.09 -8.55
CA PRO A 62 -0.41 16.60 -9.21
C PRO A 62 -0.23 15.18 -9.77
N VAL A 63 0.94 14.84 -10.27
CA VAL A 63 1.23 13.49 -10.79
C VAL A 63 1.22 12.46 -9.66
N TYR A 64 1.88 12.75 -8.55
CA TYR A 64 1.89 11.88 -7.37
C TYR A 64 0.47 11.63 -6.84
N ARG A 65 -0.32 12.68 -6.67
CA ARG A 65 -1.71 12.57 -6.23
C ARG A 65 -2.57 11.75 -7.19
N HIS A 66 -2.37 11.94 -8.48
CA HIS A 66 -3.11 11.19 -9.50
C HIS A 66 -2.77 9.70 -9.47
N ILE A 67 -1.50 9.35 -9.36
CA ILE A 67 -1.05 7.95 -9.25
C ILE A 67 -1.65 7.30 -8.00
N ALA A 68 -1.53 7.94 -6.85
CA ALA A 68 -2.03 7.41 -5.59
C ALA A 68 -3.56 7.23 -5.62
N ALA A 69 -4.30 8.20 -6.14
CA ALA A 69 -5.75 8.12 -6.27
C ALA A 69 -6.17 7.02 -7.25
N SER A 70 -5.52 6.91 -8.40
CA SER A 70 -5.83 5.90 -9.42
C SER A 70 -5.58 4.49 -8.92
N LEU A 71 -4.46 4.26 -8.23
CA LEU A 71 -4.16 2.95 -7.63
C LEU A 71 -5.12 2.62 -6.49
N SER A 72 -5.44 3.59 -5.63
CA SER A 72 -6.38 3.42 -4.54
C SER A 72 -7.78 3.02 -5.05
N HIS A 73 -8.29 3.72 -6.05
CA HIS A 73 -9.56 3.39 -6.68
C HIS A 73 -9.55 2.02 -7.36
N ALA A 74 -8.49 1.69 -8.09
CA ALA A 74 -8.36 0.40 -8.74
C ALA A 74 -8.38 -0.77 -7.73
N ILE A 75 -7.75 -0.61 -6.60
CA ILE A 75 -7.73 -1.63 -5.55
C ILE A 75 -9.11 -1.76 -4.89
N VAL A 76 -9.75 -0.65 -4.56
CA VAL A 76 -11.10 -0.66 -3.98
C VAL A 76 -12.09 -1.31 -4.96
N GLU A 77 -12.08 -0.93 -6.22
CA GLU A 77 -13.01 -1.45 -7.22
C GLU A 77 -12.78 -2.93 -7.55
N ARG A 78 -11.52 -3.38 -7.60
CA ARG A 78 -11.18 -4.71 -8.08
C ARG A 78 -10.93 -5.74 -6.99
N VAL A 79 -10.64 -5.31 -5.78
CA VAL A 79 -10.42 -6.21 -4.63
C VAL A 79 -11.62 -6.17 -3.68
N LEU A 80 -12.02 -5.00 -3.20
CA LEU A 80 -13.05 -4.89 -2.17
C LEU A 80 -14.47 -5.01 -2.74
N MET A 81 -14.78 -4.28 -3.81
CA MET A 81 -16.13 -4.22 -4.37
C MET A 81 -16.63 -5.56 -4.95
N PRO A 82 -15.83 -6.34 -5.71
CA PRO A 82 -16.29 -7.64 -6.20
C PRO A 82 -16.62 -8.60 -5.08
N ASN A 83 -15.82 -8.65 -4.02
CA ASN A 83 -16.04 -9.53 -2.88
C ASN A 83 -17.32 -9.16 -2.11
N ALA A 84 -17.67 -7.88 -2.04
CA ALA A 84 -18.91 -7.41 -1.42
C ALA A 84 -20.14 -7.74 -2.27
N ARG A 85 -20.07 -7.61 -3.60
CA ARG A 85 -21.21 -7.79 -4.51
C ARG A 85 -21.65 -9.24 -4.68
N PHE A 86 -20.70 -10.19 -4.63
CA PHE A 86 -20.98 -11.60 -4.91
C PHE A 86 -21.17 -12.44 -3.64
N SER A 87 -21.47 -11.80 -2.50
CA SER A 87 -21.57 -12.45 -1.20
C SER A 87 -20.29 -13.18 -0.79
N GLN A 88 -19.20 -12.94 -1.49
CA GLN A 88 -17.88 -13.35 -1.11
C GLN A 88 -17.37 -12.33 -0.09
N GLN A 89 -17.62 -12.61 1.16
CA GLN A 89 -17.10 -11.77 2.23
C GLN A 89 -15.61 -12.06 2.43
N PHE A 90 -14.87 -11.00 2.70
CA PHE A 90 -13.54 -11.17 3.25
C PHE A 90 -13.62 -12.03 4.51
N THR A 91 -12.80 -13.06 4.61
CA THR A 91 -12.60 -13.72 5.89
C THR A 91 -11.93 -12.72 6.85
N ALA A 92 -12.07 -12.93 8.16
CA ALA A 92 -11.44 -12.06 9.14
C ALA A 92 -9.93 -11.98 8.96
N SER A 93 -9.27 -13.09 8.65
CA SER A 93 -7.83 -13.14 8.41
C SER A 93 -7.43 -12.38 7.13
N GLN A 94 -8.20 -12.49 6.07
CA GLN A 94 -7.93 -11.75 4.82
C GLN A 94 -8.20 -10.26 4.97
N ALA A 95 -9.21 -9.86 5.74
CA ALA A 95 -9.45 -8.45 6.06
C ALA A 95 -8.27 -7.85 6.84
N GLN A 96 -7.77 -8.55 7.84
CA GLN A 96 -6.55 -8.15 8.57
C GLN A 96 -5.35 -8.08 7.64
N ARG A 97 -5.22 -9.02 6.72
CA ARG A 97 -4.14 -9.04 5.73
C ARG A 97 -4.20 -7.83 4.81
N PHE A 98 -5.37 -7.48 4.32
CA PHE A 98 -5.57 -6.28 3.51
C PHE A 98 -5.21 -5.00 4.28
N CYS A 99 -5.66 -4.87 5.52
CA CYS A 99 -5.35 -3.72 6.36
C CYS A 99 -3.84 -3.60 6.61
N LEU A 100 -3.16 -4.72 6.83
CA LEU A 100 -1.71 -4.77 6.95
C LEU A 100 -1.02 -4.33 5.66
N ASP A 101 -1.50 -4.77 4.51
CA ASP A 101 -0.97 -4.38 3.20
C ASP A 101 -1.10 -2.86 2.96
N VAL A 102 -2.19 -2.25 3.43
CA VAL A 102 -2.33 -0.78 3.38
C VAL A 102 -1.29 -0.10 4.26
N LYS A 103 -1.15 -0.53 5.51
CA LYS A 103 -0.25 0.10 6.49
C LYS A 103 1.23 -0.15 6.17
N GLN A 104 1.61 -1.39 5.92
CA GLN A 104 3.01 -1.80 5.74
C GLN A 104 3.46 -1.80 4.27
N GLY A 105 2.53 -1.71 3.35
CA GLY A 105 2.81 -1.64 1.92
C GLY A 105 2.63 -0.25 1.36
N TRP A 106 1.41 0.15 1.08
CA TRP A 106 1.10 1.40 0.38
C TRP A 106 1.52 2.64 1.15
N LEU A 107 1.21 2.73 2.44
CA LEU A 107 1.61 3.87 3.27
C LEU A 107 3.11 3.88 3.53
N HIS A 108 3.75 2.71 3.59
CA HIS A 108 5.19 2.60 3.74
C HIS A 108 5.94 3.17 2.52
N VAL A 109 5.44 2.95 1.31
CA VAL A 109 5.97 3.59 0.09
C VAL A 109 5.94 5.11 0.22
N ALA A 110 4.84 5.68 0.69
CA ALA A 110 4.73 7.11 0.93
C ALA A 110 5.78 7.62 1.94
N GLN A 111 6.01 6.88 3.00
CA GLN A 111 7.02 7.22 4.01
C GLN A 111 8.44 7.15 3.46
N GLU A 112 8.77 6.12 2.68
CA GLU A 112 10.09 5.98 2.04
C GLU A 112 10.39 7.13 1.07
N ILE A 113 9.40 7.55 0.27
CA ILE A 113 9.57 8.67 -0.64
C ILE A 113 9.73 9.98 0.13
N ALA A 114 9.06 10.15 1.25
CA ALA A 114 9.16 11.34 2.10
C ALA A 114 10.58 11.56 2.67
N ILE A 115 11.34 10.50 2.89
CA ILE A 115 12.73 10.57 3.37
C ILE A 115 13.76 10.63 2.25
N HIS A 116 13.36 10.67 0.99
CA HIS A 116 14.29 10.83 -0.13
C HIS A 116 15.13 12.10 0.05
N PRO A 117 16.46 12.08 -0.23
CA PRO A 117 17.35 13.20 0.03
C PRO A 117 16.89 14.53 -0.58
N LYS A 118 16.35 14.52 -1.81
CA LYS A 118 15.80 15.73 -2.44
C LYS A 118 14.57 16.28 -1.73
N VAL A 119 13.69 15.40 -1.27
CA VAL A 119 12.49 15.79 -0.52
C VAL A 119 12.88 16.39 0.83
N SER A 120 13.77 15.72 1.55
CA SER A 120 14.30 16.17 2.83
C SER A 120 15.02 17.52 2.71
N ALA A 121 15.81 17.71 1.65
CA ALA A 121 16.50 18.98 1.39
C ALA A 121 15.53 20.12 1.13
N ARG A 122 14.46 19.89 0.37
CA ARG A 122 13.40 20.89 0.11
C ARG A 122 12.67 21.24 1.41
N GLN A 123 12.34 20.25 2.20
CA GLN A 123 11.67 20.45 3.49
C GLN A 123 12.54 21.27 4.46
N ALA A 124 13.81 20.98 4.56
CA ALA A 124 14.77 21.72 5.40
C ALA A 124 14.89 23.20 4.99
N LYS A 125 14.73 23.51 3.70
CA LYS A 125 14.77 24.88 3.16
C LYS A 125 13.42 25.59 3.21
N GLY A 126 12.36 24.96 3.73
CA GLY A 126 11.00 25.50 3.69
C GLY A 126 10.38 25.58 2.30
N MET A 127 10.95 24.83 1.33
CA MET A 127 10.46 24.78 -0.06
C MET A 127 9.37 23.71 -0.22
N PRO A 128 8.48 23.82 -1.22
CA PRO A 128 7.52 22.75 -1.53
C PRO A 128 8.25 21.45 -1.85
N THR A 129 7.81 20.34 -1.22
CA THR A 129 8.41 19.02 -1.44
C THR A 129 7.96 18.36 -2.74
N GLY A 130 6.78 18.69 -3.23
CA GLY A 130 6.12 18.03 -4.35
C GLY A 130 5.30 16.79 -3.96
N LEU A 131 5.21 16.47 -2.67
CA LEU A 131 4.42 15.35 -2.14
C LEU A 131 3.29 15.81 -1.21
N GLY A 132 3.13 17.10 -0.99
CA GLY A 132 2.19 17.68 -0.03
C GLY A 132 2.77 17.69 1.39
N ARG A 133 1.97 18.13 2.36
CA ARG A 133 2.38 18.18 3.78
C ARG A 133 2.57 16.80 4.36
N ASP A 134 1.66 15.90 4.03
CA ASP A 134 1.69 14.50 4.43
C ASP A 134 1.54 13.63 3.18
N PRO A 135 2.60 12.97 2.71
CA PRO A 135 2.54 12.11 1.52
C PRO A 135 1.52 10.98 1.63
N ALA A 136 1.22 10.51 2.83
CA ALA A 136 0.22 9.46 3.05
C ALA A 136 -1.21 9.89 2.72
N THR A 137 -1.51 11.20 2.79
CA THR A 137 -2.86 11.73 2.50
C THR A 137 -3.33 11.43 1.08
N ALA A 138 -2.42 11.30 0.12
CA ALA A 138 -2.74 10.91 -1.25
C ALA A 138 -3.37 9.51 -1.35
N TRP A 139 -3.15 8.66 -0.36
CA TRP A 139 -3.67 7.28 -0.25
C TRP A 139 -4.93 7.18 0.62
N ARG A 140 -5.61 8.29 0.84
CA ARG A 140 -6.75 8.40 1.76
C ARG A 140 -7.86 7.39 1.47
N VAL A 141 -8.15 7.12 0.20
CA VAL A 141 -9.19 6.16 -0.21
C VAL A 141 -8.89 4.75 0.34
N LEU A 142 -7.63 4.31 0.26
CA LEU A 142 -7.20 3.04 0.85
C LEU A 142 -7.21 3.07 2.38
N MET A 143 -6.81 4.17 2.98
CA MET A 143 -6.84 4.34 4.44
C MET A 143 -8.27 4.24 4.97
N ASP A 144 -9.21 4.91 4.34
CA ASP A 144 -10.61 4.89 4.74
C ASP A 144 -11.23 3.49 4.52
N ALA A 145 -10.93 2.84 3.40
CA ALA A 145 -11.38 1.48 3.12
C ALA A 145 -10.86 0.48 4.16
N SER A 146 -9.59 0.59 4.56
CA SER A 146 -9.02 -0.30 5.59
C SER A 146 -9.68 -0.09 6.95
N LYS A 147 -9.98 1.16 7.32
CA LYS A 147 -10.71 1.46 8.56
C LYS A 147 -12.13 0.88 8.56
N GLN A 148 -12.82 0.92 7.43
CA GLN A 148 -14.14 0.30 7.30
C GLN A 148 -14.08 -1.22 7.52
N LEU A 149 -13.06 -1.88 6.99
CA LEU A 149 -12.85 -3.32 7.22
C LEU A 149 -12.51 -3.65 8.67
N GLU A 150 -11.73 -2.80 9.36
CA GLU A 150 -11.41 -2.99 10.78
C GLU A 150 -12.64 -2.88 11.69
N LEU A 151 -13.64 -2.08 11.29
CA LEU A 151 -14.88 -1.87 12.05
C LEU A 151 -15.95 -2.93 11.78
N SER A 152 -15.82 -3.70 10.74
CA SER A 152 -16.71 -4.82 10.43
C SER A 152 -16.13 -6.13 10.93
#